data_79e3f5c092673f56ca98dfa5f7135240
#
_entry.id   79e3f5c092673f56ca98dfa5f7135240
#
_cell.length_a   1.000
_cell.length_b   1.000
_cell.length_c   1.000
_cell.angle_alpha   90.00
_cell.angle_beta   90.00
_cell.angle_gamma   90.00
#
_symmetry.space_group_name_H-M   'P 1'
#
loop_
_entity.id
_entity.type
_entity.pdbx_description
1 polymer ?
#
loop_
_entity_poly.entity_id
_entity_poly.type
_entity_poly.pdbx_seq_one_letter_code
_entity_poly.pdbx_strand_id
1 'polypeptide(L)'
;MARKKMTAEQKQAAAERLAKAREKRLKENPPEYKNIALKVQNLPDDHKFSMQNVKEWIKTTQDKISSLKVAVRQNVKGAAAEVASLEGYVRNMRLYLDSGDWVDDFYGADMEGKMKHRCLAMAYHADGTPKRTVGVFYDDIGVEWTKEMDDQERNL
;
A
#
# COMPACT_ATOMS: atom_id res chain seq x y z
N MET A 1 -22.14 -41.73 -16.61
CA MET A 1 -23.03 -41.40 -15.48
C MET A 1 -23.05 -39.89 -15.24
N ALA A 2 -24.21 -39.24 -15.33
CA ALA A 2 -24.34 -37.81 -15.11
C ALA A 2 -24.18 -37.43 -13.62
N ARG A 3 -23.31 -36.52 -13.28
CA ARG A 3 -23.14 -36.02 -11.90
C ARG A 3 -24.43 -35.32 -11.43
N LYS A 4 -25.02 -35.80 -10.35
CA LYS A 4 -26.22 -35.21 -9.73
C LYS A 4 -25.89 -33.75 -9.31
N LYS A 5 -26.66 -32.76 -9.81
CA LYS A 5 -26.48 -31.33 -9.42
C LYS A 5 -26.85 -31.17 -7.95
N MET A 6 -26.00 -30.48 -7.20
CA MET A 6 -26.23 -30.16 -5.77
C MET A 6 -27.40 -29.17 -5.64
N THR A 7 -28.25 -29.38 -4.64
CA THR A 7 -29.31 -28.43 -4.24
C THR A 7 -28.72 -27.14 -3.65
N ALA A 8 -29.51 -26.08 -3.57
CA ALA A 8 -29.08 -24.81 -2.99
C ALA A 8 -28.63 -24.96 -1.54
N GLU A 9 -29.36 -25.72 -0.72
CA GLU A 9 -29.01 -26.01 0.68
C GLU A 9 -27.71 -26.80 0.81
N GLN A 10 -27.47 -27.77 -0.07
CA GLN A 10 -26.21 -28.52 -0.09
C GLN A 10 -25.02 -27.64 -0.45
N LYS A 11 -25.19 -26.66 -1.35
CA LYS A 11 -24.16 -25.67 -1.71
C LYS A 11 -23.84 -24.77 -0.52
N GLN A 12 -24.86 -24.31 0.19
CA GLN A 12 -24.70 -23.44 1.36
C GLN A 12 -23.98 -24.18 2.49
N ALA A 13 -24.42 -25.39 2.82
CA ALA A 13 -23.77 -26.23 3.83
C ALA A 13 -22.30 -26.56 3.47
N ALA A 14 -22.01 -26.79 2.19
CA ALA A 14 -20.64 -26.99 1.71
C ALA A 14 -19.79 -25.70 1.84
N ALA A 15 -20.35 -24.54 1.52
CA ALA A 15 -19.68 -23.25 1.68
C ALA A 15 -19.36 -22.96 3.15
N GLU A 16 -20.28 -23.21 4.08
CA GLU A 16 -20.05 -23.03 5.51
C GLU A 16 -18.97 -23.96 6.05
N ARG A 17 -18.97 -25.23 5.63
CA ARG A 17 -17.91 -26.19 6.01
C ARG A 17 -16.55 -25.74 5.49
N LEU A 18 -16.47 -25.24 4.25
CA LEU A 18 -15.23 -24.70 3.68
C LEU A 18 -14.77 -23.44 4.40
N ALA A 19 -15.69 -22.54 4.78
CA ALA A 19 -15.37 -21.35 5.56
C ALA A 19 -14.76 -21.70 6.93
N LYS A 20 -15.41 -22.61 7.67
CA LYS A 20 -14.90 -23.12 8.95
C LYS A 20 -13.53 -23.82 8.82
N ALA A 21 -13.35 -24.61 7.76
CA ALA A 21 -12.08 -25.29 7.51
C ALA A 21 -10.96 -24.30 7.17
N ARG A 22 -11.27 -23.23 6.41
CA ARG A 22 -10.31 -22.15 6.11
C ARG A 22 -9.93 -21.37 7.37
N GLU A 23 -10.92 -21.02 8.20
CA GLU A 23 -10.68 -20.32 9.47
C GLU A 23 -9.79 -21.15 10.42
N LYS A 24 -10.09 -22.44 10.56
CA LYS A 24 -9.26 -23.36 11.35
C LYS A 24 -7.83 -23.42 10.83
N ARG A 25 -7.67 -23.53 9.50
CA ARG A 25 -6.35 -23.58 8.85
C ARG A 25 -5.55 -22.29 9.04
N LEU A 26 -6.20 -21.13 9.00
CA LEU A 26 -5.57 -19.83 9.26
C LEU A 26 -5.12 -19.68 10.71
N LYS A 27 -5.88 -20.25 11.67
CA LYS A 27 -5.51 -20.25 13.10
C LYS A 27 -4.35 -21.20 13.39
N GLU A 28 -4.36 -22.40 12.80
CA GLU A 28 -3.34 -23.43 13.02
C GLU A 28 -2.03 -23.14 12.26
N ASN A 29 -2.14 -22.57 11.07
CA ASN A 29 -1.01 -22.22 10.22
C ASN A 29 -1.23 -20.79 9.67
N PRO A 30 -0.92 -19.74 10.44
CA PRO A 30 -0.99 -18.39 9.93
C PRO A 30 -0.04 -18.24 8.74
N PRO A 31 -0.45 -17.55 7.67
CA PRO A 31 0.37 -17.39 6.48
C PRO A 31 1.66 -16.62 6.82
N GLU A 32 2.79 -17.24 6.57
CA GLU A 32 4.09 -16.61 6.72
C GLU A 32 4.40 -15.78 5.47
N TYR A 33 4.34 -14.46 5.58
CA TYR A 33 4.59 -13.55 4.46
C TYR A 33 6.07 -13.15 4.40
N LYS A 34 6.91 -14.04 3.83
CA LYS A 34 8.38 -13.83 3.77
C LYS A 34 8.81 -12.59 2.97
N ASN A 35 8.00 -12.15 2.01
CA ASN A 35 8.29 -11.06 1.09
C ASN A 35 7.40 -9.83 1.32
N ILE A 36 6.96 -9.61 2.55
CA ILE A 36 6.15 -8.44 2.90
C ILE A 36 6.76 -7.82 4.15
N ALA A 37 7.02 -6.51 4.07
CA ALA A 37 7.58 -5.76 5.19
C ALA A 37 6.70 -5.86 6.44
N LEU A 38 7.31 -6.02 7.60
CA LEU A 38 6.60 -6.10 8.89
C LEU A 38 5.73 -4.87 9.15
N LYS A 39 6.17 -3.69 8.70
CA LYS A 39 5.36 -2.46 8.75
C LYS A 39 3.99 -2.65 8.08
N VAL A 40 3.97 -3.29 6.90
CA VAL A 40 2.75 -3.51 6.10
C VAL A 40 1.91 -4.64 6.69
N GLN A 41 2.54 -5.70 7.22
CA GLN A 41 1.84 -6.82 7.86
C GLN A 41 1.08 -6.38 9.12
N ASN A 42 1.63 -5.41 9.87
CA ASN A 42 1.06 -4.91 11.12
C ASN A 42 -0.03 -3.85 10.91
N LEU A 43 -0.27 -3.40 9.68
CA LEU A 43 -1.35 -2.46 9.39
C LEU A 43 -2.71 -3.16 9.51
N PRO A 44 -3.71 -2.52 10.15
CA PRO A 44 -5.07 -3.06 10.21
C PRO A 44 -5.68 -3.13 8.81
N ASP A 45 -6.59 -4.07 8.60
CA ASP A 45 -7.19 -4.36 7.28
C ASP A 45 -7.97 -3.16 6.70
N ASP A 46 -8.52 -2.29 7.55
CA ASP A 46 -9.21 -1.05 7.18
C ASP A 46 -8.27 0.10 6.80
N HIS A 47 -6.97 -0.04 7.06
CA HIS A 47 -5.99 0.96 6.68
C HIS A 47 -5.86 1.04 5.16
N LYS A 48 -5.87 2.27 4.60
CA LYS A 48 -5.79 2.51 3.14
C LYS A 48 -4.60 1.81 2.46
N PHE A 49 -3.46 1.70 3.13
CA PHE A 49 -2.26 1.00 2.65
C PHE A 49 -2.12 -0.41 3.23
N SER A 50 -3.21 -1.05 3.65
CA SER A 50 -3.16 -2.43 4.11
C SER A 50 -2.66 -3.36 3.01
N MET A 51 -2.06 -4.48 3.41
CA MET A 51 -1.59 -5.49 2.47
C MET A 51 -2.69 -5.96 1.50
N GLN A 52 -3.94 -6.06 1.98
CA GLN A 52 -5.08 -6.52 1.19
C GLN A 52 -5.42 -5.50 0.11
N ASN A 53 -5.56 -4.22 0.49
CA ASN A 53 -5.89 -3.13 -0.45
C ASN A 53 -4.82 -3.00 -1.54
N VAL A 54 -3.55 -2.99 -1.17
CA VAL A 54 -2.46 -2.86 -2.15
C VAL A 54 -2.39 -4.05 -3.09
N LYS A 55 -2.63 -5.27 -2.61
CA LYS A 55 -2.73 -6.46 -3.48
C LYS A 55 -3.91 -6.38 -4.45
N GLU A 56 -5.05 -5.85 -4.01
CA GLU A 56 -6.21 -5.63 -4.87
C GLU A 56 -5.91 -4.56 -5.93
N TRP A 57 -5.27 -3.45 -5.58
CA TRP A 57 -4.83 -2.43 -6.54
C TRP A 57 -3.88 -2.99 -7.58
N ILE A 58 -2.89 -3.81 -7.16
CA ILE A 58 -1.98 -4.49 -8.09
C ILE A 58 -2.77 -5.34 -9.08
N LYS A 59 -3.73 -6.14 -8.60
CA LYS A 59 -4.55 -7.00 -9.46
C LYS A 59 -5.37 -6.18 -10.45
N THR A 60 -6.11 -5.17 -9.98
CA THR A 60 -6.91 -4.28 -10.81
C THR A 60 -6.07 -3.58 -11.87
N THR A 61 -4.91 -3.07 -11.49
CA THR A 61 -3.98 -2.42 -12.44
C THR A 61 -3.43 -3.40 -13.46
N GLN A 62 -3.13 -4.65 -13.07
CA GLN A 62 -2.70 -5.70 -14.00
C GLN A 62 -3.79 -6.10 -15.00
N ASP A 63 -5.05 -6.13 -14.57
CA ASP A 63 -6.19 -6.39 -15.45
C ASP A 63 -6.35 -5.24 -16.48
N LYS A 64 -6.15 -3.98 -16.07
CA LYS A 64 -6.10 -2.82 -16.98
C LYS A 64 -4.96 -2.93 -17.99
N ILE A 65 -3.76 -3.24 -17.52
CA ILE A 65 -2.59 -3.47 -18.41
C ILE A 65 -2.90 -4.55 -19.45
N SER A 66 -3.52 -5.64 -19.02
CA SER A 66 -3.87 -6.75 -19.93
C SER A 66 -4.85 -6.30 -21.01
N SER A 67 -5.84 -5.49 -20.66
CA SER A 67 -6.81 -4.90 -21.59
C SER A 67 -6.14 -3.90 -22.54
N LEU A 68 -5.28 -3.02 -22.03
CA LEU A 68 -4.57 -2.02 -22.84
C LEU A 68 -3.55 -2.63 -23.80
N LYS A 69 -2.98 -3.79 -23.48
CA LYS A 69 -2.08 -4.51 -24.41
C LYS A 69 -2.77 -4.91 -25.73
N VAL A 70 -4.08 -5.03 -25.75
CA VAL A 70 -4.85 -5.21 -27.00
C VAL A 70 -4.79 -3.93 -27.84
N ALA A 71 -4.99 -2.77 -27.22
CA ALA A 71 -4.89 -1.47 -27.89
C ALA A 71 -3.46 -1.17 -28.41
N VAL A 72 -2.43 -1.60 -27.67
CA VAL A 72 -1.03 -1.54 -28.13
C VAL A 72 -0.82 -2.35 -29.40
N ARG A 73 -1.36 -3.58 -29.48
CA ARG A 73 -1.28 -4.42 -30.69
C ARG A 73 -2.01 -3.81 -31.88
N GLN A 74 -3.02 -2.99 -31.62
CA GLN A 74 -3.78 -2.24 -32.65
C GLN A 74 -3.13 -0.89 -32.99
N ASN A 75 -1.93 -0.60 -32.44
CA ASN A 75 -1.20 0.66 -32.64
C ASN A 75 -2.01 1.91 -32.26
N VAL A 76 -2.87 1.82 -31.22
CA VAL A 76 -3.61 2.98 -30.71
C VAL A 76 -2.62 3.95 -30.09
N LYS A 77 -2.68 5.22 -30.53
CA LYS A 77 -1.78 6.27 -30.06
C LYS A 77 -1.88 6.45 -28.54
N GLY A 78 -0.75 6.43 -27.86
CA GLY A 78 -0.65 6.64 -26.42
C GLY A 78 -0.79 5.35 -25.58
N ALA A 79 -1.38 4.27 -26.12
CA ALA A 79 -1.60 3.04 -25.36
C ALA A 79 -0.31 2.41 -24.81
N ALA A 80 0.80 2.47 -25.55
CA ALA A 80 2.08 1.95 -25.10
C ALA A 80 2.65 2.76 -23.92
N ALA A 81 2.49 4.09 -23.94
CA ALA A 81 2.94 4.96 -22.85
C ALA A 81 2.10 4.73 -21.58
N GLU A 82 0.79 4.54 -21.74
CA GLU A 82 -0.11 4.24 -20.62
C GLU A 82 0.22 2.88 -19.99
N VAL A 83 0.46 1.84 -20.78
CA VAL A 83 0.92 0.54 -20.28
C VAL A 83 2.22 0.68 -19.51
N ALA A 84 3.20 1.41 -20.02
CA ALA A 84 4.48 1.60 -19.35
C ALA A 84 4.33 2.33 -18.00
N SER A 85 3.45 3.34 -17.92
CA SER A 85 3.12 4.05 -16.70
C SER A 85 2.49 3.12 -15.66
N LEU A 86 1.47 2.33 -16.06
CA LEU A 86 0.81 1.38 -15.16
C LEU A 86 1.74 0.25 -14.71
N GLU A 87 2.64 -0.23 -15.58
CA GLU A 87 3.66 -1.21 -15.19
C GLU A 87 4.65 -0.62 -14.18
N GLY A 88 4.99 0.66 -14.31
CA GLY A 88 5.76 1.41 -13.30
C GLY A 88 5.07 1.43 -11.95
N TYR A 89 3.79 1.81 -11.95
CA TYR A 89 2.97 1.85 -10.74
C TYR A 89 2.87 0.48 -10.05
N VAL A 90 2.67 -0.61 -10.80
CA VAL A 90 2.67 -1.98 -10.25
C VAL A 90 4.02 -2.33 -9.61
N ARG A 91 5.14 -1.92 -10.22
CA ARG A 91 6.48 -2.14 -9.62
C ARG A 91 6.62 -1.42 -8.28
N ASN A 92 6.17 -0.16 -8.20
CA ASN A 92 6.23 0.64 -6.99
C ASN A 92 5.34 0.09 -5.88
N MET A 93 4.11 -0.37 -6.20
CA MET A 93 3.25 -1.07 -5.25
C MET A 93 3.88 -2.36 -4.70
N ARG A 94 4.58 -3.13 -5.53
CA ARG A 94 5.32 -4.31 -5.07
C ARG A 94 6.51 -3.94 -4.20
N LEU A 95 7.24 -2.89 -4.57
CA LEU A 95 8.32 -2.35 -3.75
C LEU A 95 7.81 -1.92 -2.37
N TYR A 96 6.64 -1.27 -2.31
CA TYR A 96 6.00 -0.94 -1.05
C TYR A 96 5.69 -2.18 -0.20
N LEU A 97 5.16 -3.24 -0.79
CA LEU A 97 4.90 -4.49 -0.04
C LEU A 97 6.18 -5.08 0.54
N ASP A 98 7.30 -4.98 -0.19
CA ASP A 98 8.60 -5.52 0.20
C ASP A 98 9.34 -4.63 1.22
N SER A 99 9.36 -3.30 1.03
CA SER A 99 10.09 -2.34 1.87
C SER A 99 9.27 -1.70 2.98
N GLY A 100 7.97 -1.53 2.74
CA GLY A 100 7.06 -0.77 3.62
C GLY A 100 7.05 0.74 3.35
N ASP A 101 7.76 1.22 2.33
CA ASP A 101 7.86 2.64 2.01
C ASP A 101 7.16 2.95 0.68
N TRP A 102 6.16 3.84 0.73
CA TRP A 102 5.40 4.26 -0.45
C TRP A 102 6.15 5.38 -1.19
N VAL A 103 6.38 5.19 -2.49
CA VAL A 103 7.22 6.10 -3.29
C VAL A 103 6.44 6.93 -4.32
N ASP A 104 5.19 6.56 -4.63
CA ASP A 104 4.38 7.28 -5.62
C ASP A 104 3.63 8.47 -5.01
N ASP A 105 3.38 9.50 -5.84
CA ASP A 105 2.56 10.66 -5.47
C ASP A 105 1.06 10.33 -5.40
N PHE A 106 0.68 9.15 -5.88
CA PHE A 106 -0.70 8.69 -5.95
C PHE A 106 -0.86 7.35 -5.24
N TYR A 107 -2.10 7.01 -4.91
CA TYR A 107 -2.47 5.69 -4.38
C TYR A 107 -3.89 5.33 -4.83
N GLY A 108 -4.24 4.03 -4.72
CA GLY A 108 -5.53 3.51 -5.14
C GLY A 108 -5.48 2.74 -6.46
N ALA A 109 -6.55 2.01 -6.79
CA ALA A 109 -6.64 1.20 -8.00
C ALA A 109 -6.64 2.04 -9.29
N ASP A 110 -7.14 3.27 -9.20
CA ASP A 110 -7.26 4.24 -10.29
C ASP A 110 -6.36 5.48 -10.07
N MET A 111 -5.40 5.41 -9.13
CA MET A 111 -4.55 6.55 -8.72
C MET A 111 -5.38 7.74 -8.23
N GLU A 112 -6.55 7.48 -7.65
CA GLU A 112 -7.53 8.48 -7.24
C GLU A 112 -7.09 9.27 -6.01
N GLY A 113 -6.25 8.68 -5.15
CA GLY A 113 -5.70 9.33 -3.97
C GLY A 113 -4.40 10.06 -4.27
N LYS A 114 -4.18 11.20 -3.63
CA LYS A 114 -2.91 11.93 -3.68
C LYS A 114 -2.16 11.82 -2.37
N MET A 115 -0.86 11.53 -2.44
CA MET A 115 0.05 11.68 -1.33
C MET A 115 0.47 13.15 -1.20
N LYS A 116 0.40 13.68 0.01
CA LYS A 116 1.00 14.96 0.32
C LYS A 116 2.39 14.69 0.88
N HIS A 117 3.40 14.67 0.02
CA HIS A 117 4.77 14.61 0.47
C HIS A 117 5.14 15.95 1.13
N ARG A 118 5.59 15.89 2.38
CA ARG A 118 6.21 17.02 3.04
C ARG A 118 7.71 16.92 2.79
N CYS A 119 8.24 17.69 1.85
CA CYS A 119 9.65 17.91 1.78
C CYS A 119 10.01 18.88 2.91
N LEU A 120 10.58 18.37 4.01
CA LEU A 120 11.16 19.20 5.06
C LEU A 120 12.58 19.57 4.62
N ALA A 121 12.70 20.70 3.94
CA ALA A 121 14.01 21.34 3.80
C ALA A 121 14.39 21.89 5.16
N MET A 122 15.45 21.32 5.80
CA MET A 122 15.98 21.85 7.04
C MET A 122 16.52 23.26 6.79
N ALA A 123 15.92 24.26 7.45
CA ALA A 123 16.50 25.58 7.57
C ALA A 123 17.45 25.62 8.77
N TYR A 124 18.52 26.40 8.69
CA TYR A 124 19.51 26.53 9.75
C TYR A 124 19.61 27.97 10.22
N HIS A 125 19.93 28.16 11.51
CA HIS A 125 20.35 29.41 12.06
C HIS A 125 21.78 29.76 11.60
N ALA A 126 22.22 30.99 11.83
CA ALA A 126 23.57 31.45 11.41
C ALA A 126 24.69 30.66 12.13
N ASP A 127 24.42 30.09 13.29
CA ASP A 127 25.33 29.25 14.08
C ASP A 127 25.36 27.77 13.64
N GLY A 128 24.55 27.40 12.64
CA GLY A 128 24.45 26.03 12.11
C GLY A 128 23.46 25.14 12.86
N THR A 129 22.72 25.65 13.84
CA THR A 129 21.66 24.89 14.49
C THR A 129 20.42 24.78 13.58
N PRO A 130 19.71 23.62 13.55
CA PRO A 130 18.54 23.44 12.68
C PRO A 130 17.35 24.24 13.23
N LYS A 131 16.68 24.99 12.37
CA LYS A 131 15.39 25.63 12.69
C LYS A 131 14.29 24.60 12.70
N ARG A 132 13.61 24.45 13.82
CA ARG A 132 12.52 23.51 13.99
C ARG A 132 11.18 24.22 14.15
N THR A 133 10.10 23.51 13.87
CA THR A 133 8.73 24.03 13.98
C THR A 133 7.94 23.13 14.91
N VAL A 134 7.30 23.71 15.91
CA VAL A 134 6.44 22.98 16.84
C VAL A 134 5.35 22.21 16.09
N GLY A 135 5.11 20.96 16.50
CA GLY A 135 4.15 20.06 15.87
C GLY A 135 4.66 19.36 14.61
N VAL A 136 5.95 19.39 14.32
CA VAL A 136 6.58 18.69 13.20
C VAL A 136 7.47 17.57 13.73
N PHE A 137 7.30 16.37 13.17
CA PHE A 137 8.19 15.24 13.45
C PHE A 137 9.50 15.39 12.66
N TYR A 138 10.63 15.22 13.35
CA TYR A 138 11.96 15.27 12.77
C TYR A 138 12.67 13.94 12.95
N ASP A 139 13.07 13.32 11.84
CA ASP A 139 13.68 11.98 11.81
C ASP A 139 15.03 11.93 12.54
N ASP A 140 15.78 13.01 12.55
CA ASP A 140 17.10 13.11 13.18
C ASP A 140 17.05 13.04 14.70
N ILE A 141 15.94 13.47 15.31
CA ILE A 141 15.71 13.34 16.76
C ILE A 141 14.68 12.26 17.11
N GLY A 142 13.98 11.70 16.12
CA GLY A 142 13.01 10.61 16.27
C GLY A 142 11.73 10.97 17.02
N VAL A 143 11.44 12.27 17.20
CA VAL A 143 10.26 12.76 17.91
C VAL A 143 9.66 14.00 17.25
N GLU A 144 8.41 14.32 17.62
CA GLU A 144 7.76 15.58 17.29
C GLU A 144 8.37 16.73 18.11
N TRP A 145 8.69 17.86 17.43
CA TRP A 145 9.22 19.04 18.09
C TRP A 145 8.13 19.69 18.94
N THR A 146 8.28 19.64 20.25
CA THR A 146 7.30 20.17 21.20
C THR A 146 7.58 21.64 21.53
N LYS A 147 6.57 22.29 22.13
CA LYS A 147 6.72 23.68 22.57
C LYS A 147 7.76 23.80 23.69
N GLU A 148 7.85 22.80 24.58
CA GLU A 148 8.84 22.78 25.65
C GLU A 148 10.28 22.73 25.11
N MET A 149 10.52 21.95 24.04
CA MET A 149 11.80 21.89 23.35
C MET A 149 12.14 23.22 22.67
N ASP A 150 11.17 23.88 22.06
CA ASP A 150 11.33 25.17 21.38
C ASP A 150 11.65 26.28 22.42
N ASP A 151 11.00 26.29 23.58
CA ASP A 151 11.23 27.22 24.65
C ASP A 151 12.62 26.98 25.31
N GLN A 152 13.09 25.73 25.41
CA GLN A 152 14.42 25.39 25.87
C GLN A 152 15.51 25.88 24.93
N GLU A 153 15.34 25.67 23.62
CA GLU A 153 16.30 26.13 22.62
C GLU A 153 16.43 27.66 22.58
N ARG A 154 15.33 28.40 22.77
CA ARG A 154 15.33 29.86 22.79
C ARG A 154 15.97 30.49 24.05
N ASN A 155 16.09 29.69 25.10
CA ASN A 155 16.67 30.14 26.37
C ASN A 155 18.17 29.78 26.53
N LEU A 156 18.76 29.16 25.50
CA LEU A 156 20.20 28.90 25.36
C LEU A 156 20.90 29.97 24.57
#